data_64cb15a89d369e8af292232c1db55eb0
#
_entry.id   64cb15a89d369e8af292232c1db55eb0
#
_cell.length_a   1.000
_cell.length_b   1.000
_cell.length_c   1.000
_cell.angle_alpha   90.00
_cell.angle_beta   90.00
_cell.angle_gamma   90.00
#
_symmetry.space_group_name_H-M   'P 1'
#
loop_
_entity.id
_entity.type
_entity.pdbx_description
1 polymer ?
#
loop_
_entity_poly.entity_id
_entity_poly.type
_entity_poly.pdbx_seq_one_letter_code
_entity_poly.pdbx_strand_id
1 'polypeptide(L)'
;IRRPPRSTPKPSSAASDVYKRQVLETGMIGTFVAQDMVLFFVFFEVVLLPMFFMIAVWGGPNRKYASLKFFLYTLFGSALMLVSFLSLFFLTGAESFVFSEIADNVVANAVSRTAQLWIFGGMFLGFGIKVPMFPFHTWLPDAHTEAPTVGSVILAAVLLKLGTYGFVRIAIPLLPDAAVEWAPWIGLLAVIGIIYGAFCCLAQTDMKRLIAFSSVAHMGFVMLGISTLTDFGINAAIMGMVAHGLITGMLFFLAGSMKERYHTLEIKRLGGLLVQAVSYTHLTLPTKA
;
A
#
# COMPACT_ATOMS: atom_id res chain seq x y z
N ILE A 1 -29.59 35.28 -2.15
CA ILE A 1 -28.16 35.28 -2.61
C ILE A 1 -27.97 34.04 -3.48
N ARG A 2 -27.89 34.22 -4.81
CA ARG A 2 -27.61 33.11 -5.75
C ARG A 2 -26.17 32.67 -5.52
N ARG A 3 -25.97 31.40 -5.17
CA ARG A 3 -24.62 30.79 -5.16
C ARG A 3 -24.06 30.87 -6.57
N PRO A 4 -22.79 31.29 -6.76
CA PRO A 4 -22.16 31.22 -8.09
C PRO A 4 -22.18 29.77 -8.58
N PRO A 5 -22.36 29.52 -9.89
CA PRO A 5 -22.37 28.18 -10.42
C PRO A 5 -21.01 27.53 -10.08
N ARG A 6 -21.08 26.32 -9.48
CA ARG A 6 -19.87 25.49 -9.31
C ARG A 6 -19.23 25.36 -10.68
N SER A 7 -17.98 25.76 -10.80
CA SER A 7 -17.21 25.51 -12.00
C SER A 7 -17.11 23.99 -12.15
N THR A 8 -17.94 23.43 -13.05
CA THR A 8 -17.78 22.03 -13.44
C THR A 8 -16.34 21.87 -14.00
N PRO A 9 -15.59 20.84 -13.59
CA PRO A 9 -14.30 20.55 -14.20
C PRO A 9 -14.47 20.50 -15.72
N LYS A 10 -13.54 21.07 -16.46
CA LYS A 10 -13.59 20.99 -17.93
C LYS A 10 -13.77 19.52 -18.32
N PRO A 11 -14.66 19.17 -19.26
CA PRO A 11 -14.96 17.79 -19.64
C PRO A 11 -13.70 16.94 -19.92
N SER A 12 -12.65 17.55 -20.48
CA SER A 12 -11.35 16.94 -20.74
C SER A 12 -10.59 16.52 -19.46
N SER A 13 -10.72 17.27 -18.36
CA SER A 13 -10.05 16.93 -17.10
C SER A 13 -10.79 15.82 -16.35
N ALA A 14 -12.12 15.80 -16.40
CA ALA A 14 -12.94 14.73 -15.82
C ALA A 14 -12.73 13.40 -16.55
N ALA A 15 -12.72 13.41 -17.89
CA ALA A 15 -12.41 12.23 -18.69
C ALA A 15 -11.00 11.68 -18.40
N SER A 16 -9.99 12.57 -18.31
CA SER A 16 -8.61 12.16 -17.97
C SER A 16 -8.52 11.53 -16.57
N ASP A 17 -9.29 11.97 -15.59
CA ASP A 17 -9.36 11.35 -14.27
C ASP A 17 -9.99 9.95 -14.33
N VAL A 18 -11.08 9.78 -15.06
CA VAL A 18 -11.73 8.46 -15.25
C VAL A 18 -10.77 7.46 -15.89
N TYR A 19 -10.11 7.80 -16.99
CA TYR A 19 -9.16 6.91 -17.66
C TYR A 19 -8.01 6.48 -16.75
N LYS A 20 -7.47 7.41 -15.95
CA LYS A 20 -6.39 7.06 -15.00
C LYS A 20 -6.85 6.08 -13.94
N ARG A 21 -8.08 6.20 -13.45
CA ARG A 21 -8.67 5.24 -12.50
C ARG A 21 -8.87 3.87 -13.13
N GLN A 22 -9.32 3.80 -14.38
CA GLN A 22 -9.49 2.54 -15.10
C GLN A 22 -8.14 1.83 -15.31
N VAL A 23 -7.09 2.57 -15.74
CA VAL A 23 -5.74 2.00 -15.87
C VAL A 23 -5.22 1.53 -14.52
N LEU A 24 -5.47 2.30 -13.45
CA LEU A 24 -5.07 1.94 -12.09
C LEU A 24 -5.77 0.66 -11.62
N GLU A 25 -7.08 0.56 -11.83
CA GLU A 25 -7.88 -0.63 -11.49
C GLU A 25 -7.41 -1.86 -12.29
N THR A 26 -7.18 -1.71 -13.59
CA THR A 26 -6.63 -2.78 -14.43
C THR A 26 -5.28 -3.25 -13.93
N GLY A 27 -4.37 -2.33 -13.58
CA GLY A 27 -3.07 -2.66 -13.01
C GLY A 27 -3.17 -3.40 -11.68
N MET A 28 -4.06 -2.96 -10.78
CA MET A 28 -4.28 -3.63 -9.49
C MET A 28 -4.82 -5.06 -9.67
N ILE A 29 -5.87 -5.24 -10.47
CA ILE A 29 -6.45 -6.56 -10.73
C ILE A 29 -5.40 -7.44 -11.42
N GLY A 30 -4.72 -6.92 -12.45
CA GLY A 30 -3.68 -7.64 -13.18
C GLY A 30 -2.56 -8.15 -12.27
N THR A 31 -2.14 -7.35 -11.28
CA THR A 31 -1.12 -7.76 -10.30
C THR A 31 -1.57 -8.98 -9.48
N PHE A 32 -2.84 -9.02 -9.04
CA PHE A 32 -3.35 -10.14 -8.22
C PHE A 32 -3.60 -11.42 -9.03
N VAL A 33 -3.92 -11.32 -10.32
CA VAL A 33 -4.23 -12.49 -11.15
C VAL A 33 -3.03 -12.98 -11.96
N ALA A 34 -1.93 -12.24 -12.01
CA ALA A 34 -0.72 -12.64 -12.72
C ALA A 34 -0.15 -13.95 -12.14
N GLN A 35 0.21 -14.88 -13.02
CA GLN A 35 0.86 -16.15 -12.69
C GLN A 35 2.33 -16.20 -13.16
N ASP A 36 2.81 -15.11 -13.72
CA ASP A 36 4.12 -14.92 -14.30
C ASP A 36 4.81 -13.72 -13.66
N MET A 37 6.12 -13.82 -13.36
CA MET A 37 6.87 -12.77 -12.66
C MET A 37 6.97 -11.48 -13.45
N VAL A 38 7.15 -11.56 -14.78
CA VAL A 38 7.26 -10.38 -15.65
C VAL A 38 5.88 -9.72 -15.77
N LEU A 39 4.83 -10.52 -15.97
CA LEU A 39 3.46 -10.00 -16.05
C LEU A 39 3.05 -9.36 -14.72
N PHE A 40 3.38 -9.99 -13.60
CA PHE A 40 3.19 -9.39 -12.26
C PHE A 40 3.91 -8.05 -12.16
N PHE A 41 5.18 -7.99 -12.54
CA PHE A 41 5.96 -6.76 -12.50
C PHE A 41 5.34 -5.65 -13.36
N VAL A 42 4.93 -5.97 -14.59
CA VAL A 42 4.31 -4.99 -15.50
C VAL A 42 3.06 -4.39 -14.86
N PHE A 43 2.14 -5.21 -14.34
CA PHE A 43 0.93 -4.70 -13.70
C PHE A 43 1.23 -3.97 -12.38
N PHE A 44 2.20 -4.42 -11.60
CA PHE A 44 2.67 -3.76 -10.39
C PHE A 44 3.20 -2.35 -10.65
N GLU A 45 3.84 -2.11 -11.81
CA GLU A 45 4.34 -0.82 -12.23
C GLU A 45 3.29 0.05 -12.94
N VAL A 46 2.36 -0.56 -13.68
CA VAL A 46 1.29 0.17 -14.37
C VAL A 46 0.48 1.04 -13.40
N VAL A 47 0.30 0.61 -12.14
CA VAL A 47 -0.42 1.40 -11.12
C VAL A 47 0.34 2.65 -10.69
N LEU A 48 1.65 2.70 -10.89
CA LEU A 48 2.50 3.79 -10.39
C LEU A 48 2.24 5.11 -11.11
N LEU A 49 2.21 5.08 -12.44
CA LEU A 49 2.03 6.29 -13.25
C LEU A 49 0.67 6.98 -13.04
N PRO A 50 -0.47 6.28 -13.10
CA PRO A 50 -1.76 6.91 -12.82
C PRO A 50 -1.82 7.54 -11.42
N MET A 51 -1.30 6.84 -10.40
CA MET A 51 -1.29 7.35 -9.03
C MET A 51 -0.37 8.59 -8.89
N PHE A 52 0.82 8.57 -9.53
CA PHE A 52 1.69 9.74 -9.58
C PHE A 52 0.95 10.97 -10.15
N PHE A 53 0.28 10.82 -11.29
CA PHE A 53 -0.47 11.91 -11.90
C PHE A 53 -1.68 12.34 -11.06
N MET A 54 -2.36 11.40 -10.40
CA MET A 54 -3.46 11.74 -9.50
C MET A 54 -2.99 12.63 -8.34
N ILE A 55 -1.84 12.36 -7.75
CA ILE A 55 -1.25 13.19 -6.70
C ILE A 55 -0.74 14.51 -7.28
N ALA A 56 0.03 14.46 -8.38
CA ALA A 56 0.71 15.63 -8.93
C ALA A 56 -0.25 16.70 -9.51
N VAL A 57 -1.38 16.27 -10.07
CA VAL A 57 -2.33 17.19 -10.76
C VAL A 57 -3.43 17.65 -9.79
N TRP A 58 -4.04 16.73 -9.05
CA TRP A 58 -5.21 17.02 -8.20
C TRP A 58 -4.91 17.03 -6.70
N GLY A 59 -3.64 16.91 -6.32
CA GLY A 59 -3.19 16.95 -4.92
C GLY A 59 -3.18 18.35 -4.30
N GLY A 60 -2.81 18.38 -3.03
CA GLY A 60 -2.70 19.58 -2.19
C GLY A 60 -1.52 20.49 -2.52
N PRO A 61 -1.16 21.41 -1.61
CA PRO A 61 -0.11 22.42 -1.86
C PRO A 61 1.26 21.82 -2.17
N ASN A 62 1.65 20.74 -1.44
CA ASN A 62 2.96 20.09 -1.59
C ASN A 62 2.95 18.89 -2.55
N ARG A 63 1.93 18.79 -3.40
CA ARG A 63 1.69 17.67 -4.32
C ARG A 63 2.89 17.28 -5.17
N LYS A 64 3.70 18.26 -5.63
CA LYS A 64 4.89 17.98 -6.46
C LYS A 64 5.94 17.18 -5.70
N TYR A 65 6.23 17.58 -4.47
CA TYR A 65 7.17 16.87 -3.61
C TYR A 65 6.64 15.47 -3.26
N ALA A 66 5.40 15.37 -2.82
CA ALA A 66 4.79 14.12 -2.41
C ALA A 66 4.69 13.11 -3.56
N SER A 67 4.28 13.56 -4.76
CA SER A 67 4.18 12.69 -5.94
C SER A 67 5.56 12.20 -6.40
N LEU A 68 6.56 13.09 -6.45
CA LEU A 68 7.92 12.71 -6.85
C LEU A 68 8.55 11.75 -5.83
N LYS A 69 8.39 12.02 -4.54
CA LYS A 69 8.87 11.12 -3.47
C LYS A 69 8.23 9.75 -3.57
N PHE A 70 6.91 9.68 -3.71
CA PHE A 70 6.18 8.43 -3.93
C PHE A 70 6.72 7.67 -5.14
N PHE A 71 6.85 8.36 -6.28
CA PHE A 71 7.32 7.77 -7.54
C PHE A 71 8.74 7.21 -7.42
N LEU A 72 9.69 8.01 -6.93
CA LEU A 72 11.09 7.59 -6.83
C LEU A 72 11.30 6.47 -5.82
N TYR A 73 10.62 6.52 -4.66
CA TYR A 73 10.71 5.44 -3.67
C TYR A 73 10.23 4.11 -4.23
N THR A 74 9.05 4.11 -4.83
CA THR A 74 8.44 2.87 -5.33
C THR A 74 9.15 2.36 -6.57
N LEU A 75 9.57 3.22 -7.48
CA LEU A 75 10.34 2.84 -8.67
C LEU A 75 11.71 2.23 -8.30
N PHE A 76 12.41 2.81 -7.32
CA PHE A 76 13.68 2.26 -6.85
C PHE A 76 13.50 0.85 -6.29
N GLY A 77 12.48 0.64 -5.47
CA GLY A 77 12.18 -0.68 -4.92
C GLY A 77 11.83 -1.72 -5.99
N SER A 78 10.97 -1.35 -6.91
CA SER A 78 10.55 -2.27 -7.97
C SER A 78 11.66 -2.56 -8.99
N ALA A 79 12.58 -1.64 -9.22
CA ALA A 79 13.77 -1.92 -10.03
C ALA A 79 14.64 -3.02 -9.41
N LEU A 80 14.85 -2.98 -8.09
CA LEU A 80 15.57 -4.04 -7.37
C LEU A 80 14.82 -5.37 -7.40
N MET A 81 13.50 -5.34 -7.29
CA MET A 81 12.64 -6.51 -7.43
C MET A 81 12.76 -7.12 -8.83
N LEU A 82 12.77 -6.30 -9.89
CA LEU A 82 12.96 -6.77 -11.27
C LEU A 82 14.32 -7.45 -11.45
N VAL A 83 15.39 -6.85 -10.94
CA VAL A 83 16.72 -7.46 -10.95
C VAL A 83 16.70 -8.83 -10.25
N SER A 84 15.97 -8.93 -9.13
CA SER A 84 15.80 -10.21 -8.42
C SER A 84 15.04 -11.23 -9.23
N PHE A 85 13.96 -10.85 -9.92
CA PHE A 85 13.20 -11.75 -10.80
C PHE A 85 14.05 -12.26 -11.98
N LEU A 86 14.77 -11.37 -12.64
CA LEU A 86 15.67 -11.74 -13.74
C LEU A 86 16.82 -12.62 -13.26
N SER A 87 17.42 -12.30 -12.11
CA SER A 87 18.49 -13.11 -11.52
C SER A 87 18.00 -14.53 -11.20
N LEU A 88 16.79 -14.64 -10.63
CA LEU A 88 16.20 -15.95 -10.33
C LEU A 88 15.95 -16.75 -11.61
N PHE A 89 15.37 -16.13 -12.64
CA PHE A 89 15.14 -16.77 -13.93
C PHE A 89 16.43 -17.32 -14.54
N PHE A 90 17.47 -16.50 -14.64
CA PHE A 90 18.74 -16.95 -15.25
C PHE A 90 19.48 -17.99 -14.41
N LEU A 91 19.41 -17.91 -13.09
CA LEU A 91 20.07 -18.89 -12.21
C LEU A 91 19.35 -20.23 -12.16
N THR A 92 18.04 -20.25 -12.35
CA THR A 92 17.25 -21.48 -12.37
C THR A 92 17.26 -22.16 -13.72
N GLY A 93 17.66 -21.46 -14.79
CA GLY A 93 17.61 -22.01 -16.15
C GLY A 93 16.18 -22.33 -16.61
N ALA A 94 15.17 -21.66 -16.05
CA ALA A 94 13.78 -21.84 -16.42
C ALA A 94 13.54 -21.40 -17.88
N GLU A 95 12.58 -22.02 -18.55
CA GLU A 95 12.19 -21.65 -19.91
C GLU A 95 11.14 -20.54 -19.93
N SER A 96 10.40 -20.35 -18.82
CA SER A 96 9.39 -19.30 -18.66
C SER A 96 9.46 -18.62 -17.30
N PHE A 97 8.77 -17.48 -17.16
CA PHE A 97 8.67 -16.74 -15.89
C PHE A 97 7.49 -17.17 -15.02
N VAL A 98 6.84 -18.29 -15.33
CA VAL A 98 5.70 -18.82 -14.57
C VAL A 98 6.14 -19.23 -13.17
N PHE A 99 5.39 -18.82 -12.15
CA PHE A 99 5.76 -19.04 -10.75
C PHE A 99 6.03 -20.52 -10.40
N SER A 100 5.18 -21.44 -10.87
CA SER A 100 5.34 -22.87 -10.59
C SER A 100 6.63 -23.43 -11.21
N GLU A 101 6.93 -23.07 -12.45
CA GLU A 101 8.15 -23.55 -13.13
C GLU A 101 9.41 -23.01 -12.43
N ILE A 102 9.42 -21.74 -12.07
CA ILE A 102 10.54 -21.16 -11.30
C ILE A 102 10.72 -21.87 -9.96
N ALA A 103 9.62 -22.13 -9.23
CA ALA A 103 9.68 -22.82 -7.95
C ALA A 103 10.29 -24.24 -8.09
N ASP A 104 9.83 -24.99 -9.08
CA ASP A 104 10.34 -26.33 -9.36
C ASP A 104 11.83 -26.30 -9.71
N ASN A 105 12.25 -25.33 -10.53
CA ASN A 105 13.64 -25.18 -10.97
C ASN A 105 14.57 -24.67 -9.87
N VAL A 106 14.08 -23.88 -8.90
CA VAL A 106 14.88 -23.49 -7.72
C VAL A 106 15.32 -24.72 -6.94
N VAL A 107 14.42 -25.70 -6.79
CA VAL A 107 14.71 -26.96 -6.10
C VAL A 107 15.60 -27.86 -6.97
N ALA A 108 15.26 -28.02 -8.25
CA ALA A 108 15.95 -28.94 -9.17
C ALA A 108 17.39 -28.52 -9.44
N ASN A 109 17.66 -27.23 -9.63
CA ASN A 109 18.98 -26.69 -10.02
C ASN A 109 19.81 -26.20 -8.84
N ALA A 110 19.37 -26.46 -7.60
CA ALA A 110 20.11 -26.18 -6.36
C ALA A 110 20.72 -24.76 -6.33
N VAL A 111 19.88 -23.73 -6.55
CA VAL A 111 20.34 -22.33 -6.47
C VAL A 111 21.05 -22.10 -5.14
N SER A 112 22.28 -21.60 -5.18
CA SER A 112 23.10 -21.45 -3.98
C SER A 112 22.40 -20.58 -2.91
N ARG A 113 22.54 -20.96 -1.64
CA ARG A 113 21.93 -20.22 -0.51
C ARG A 113 22.28 -18.72 -0.52
N THR A 114 23.51 -18.39 -0.86
CA THR A 114 23.96 -16.99 -0.96
C THR A 114 23.18 -16.23 -2.02
N ALA A 115 22.98 -16.83 -3.21
CA ALA A 115 22.20 -16.24 -4.28
C ALA A 115 20.74 -16.06 -3.86
N GLN A 116 20.13 -17.08 -3.23
CA GLN A 116 18.76 -16.98 -2.72
C GLN A 116 18.59 -15.81 -1.72
N LEU A 117 19.56 -15.61 -0.80
CA LEU A 117 19.51 -14.52 0.18
C LEU A 117 19.56 -13.13 -0.48
N TRP A 118 20.43 -12.93 -1.49
CA TRP A 118 20.51 -11.66 -2.21
C TRP A 118 19.26 -11.39 -3.06
N ILE A 119 18.75 -12.42 -3.74
CA ILE A 119 17.54 -12.32 -4.55
C ILE A 119 16.33 -12.00 -3.65
N PHE A 120 16.20 -12.70 -2.52
CA PHE A 120 15.16 -12.42 -1.55
C PHE A 120 15.27 -10.98 -0.98
N GLY A 121 16.51 -10.53 -0.70
CA GLY A 121 16.78 -9.18 -0.24
C GLY A 121 16.30 -8.10 -1.23
N GLY A 122 16.52 -8.30 -2.53
CA GLY A 122 16.01 -7.39 -3.56
C GLY A 122 14.48 -7.41 -3.67
N MET A 123 13.86 -8.60 -3.61
CA MET A 123 12.40 -8.73 -3.53
C MET A 123 11.85 -8.07 -2.24
N PHE A 124 12.52 -8.28 -1.10
CA PHE A 124 12.16 -7.66 0.18
C PHE A 124 12.15 -6.13 0.08
N LEU A 125 13.17 -5.53 -0.53
CA LEU A 125 13.21 -4.07 -0.71
C LEU A 125 12.06 -3.59 -1.61
N GLY A 126 11.81 -4.27 -2.73
CA GLY A 126 10.72 -3.93 -3.64
C GLY A 126 9.35 -3.98 -2.97
N PHE A 127 9.05 -5.09 -2.34
CA PHE A 127 7.78 -5.29 -1.65
C PHE A 127 7.69 -4.47 -0.35
N GLY A 128 8.77 -4.41 0.44
CA GLY A 128 8.81 -3.70 1.71
C GLY A 128 8.65 -2.18 1.58
N ILE A 129 9.16 -1.59 0.50
CA ILE A 129 8.89 -0.18 0.15
C ILE A 129 7.41 0.01 -0.16
N LYS A 130 6.80 -0.90 -0.91
CA LYS A 130 5.38 -0.81 -1.28
C LYS A 130 4.44 -1.02 -0.09
N VAL A 131 4.81 -1.91 0.85
CA VAL A 131 4.09 -2.19 2.12
C VAL A 131 4.17 -1.06 3.13
N PRO A 132 4.92 -0.06 2.97
CA PRO A 132 5.66 0.92 3.75
C PRO A 132 6.21 0.39 5.09
N MET A 133 7.06 -0.64 5.01
CA MET A 133 7.77 -1.14 6.18
C MET A 133 8.76 -0.10 6.73
N PHE A 134 8.98 -0.08 8.03
CA PHE A 134 10.08 0.68 8.60
C PHE A 134 11.43 0.13 8.08
N PRO A 135 12.39 0.97 7.66
CA PRO A 135 12.41 2.45 7.62
C PRO A 135 11.88 3.06 6.32
N PHE A 136 11.39 2.28 5.36
CA PHE A 136 11.01 2.71 3.99
C PHE A 136 9.61 3.33 3.87
N HIS A 137 8.98 3.69 4.98
CA HIS A 137 7.57 4.14 5.05
C HIS A 137 7.37 5.64 4.77
N THR A 138 8.43 6.45 4.74
CA THR A 138 8.31 7.92 4.81
C THR A 138 7.57 8.58 3.63
N TRP A 139 7.45 7.88 2.51
CA TRP A 139 6.70 8.35 1.36
C TRP A 139 5.19 8.33 1.57
N LEU A 140 4.70 7.39 2.41
CA LEU A 140 3.27 7.11 2.56
C LEU A 140 2.50 8.27 3.21
N PRO A 141 2.92 8.85 4.38
CA PRO A 141 2.20 9.96 4.98
C PRO A 141 2.14 11.19 4.08
N ASP A 142 3.22 11.48 3.34
CA ASP A 142 3.27 12.63 2.43
C ASP A 142 2.33 12.40 1.23
N ALA A 143 2.36 11.21 0.62
CA ALA A 143 1.48 10.86 -0.48
C ALA A 143 -0.01 10.93 -0.08
N HIS A 144 -0.40 10.37 1.07
CA HIS A 144 -1.79 10.38 1.55
C HIS A 144 -2.29 11.78 1.91
N THR A 145 -1.45 12.58 2.55
CA THR A 145 -1.83 13.96 2.95
C THR A 145 -2.15 14.80 1.74
N GLU A 146 -1.32 14.67 0.70
CA GLU A 146 -1.46 15.48 -0.52
C GLU A 146 -2.45 14.90 -1.53
N ALA A 147 -2.62 13.59 -1.60
CA ALA A 147 -3.51 12.96 -2.59
C ALA A 147 -4.97 13.44 -2.47
N PRO A 148 -5.72 13.52 -3.58
CA PRO A 148 -7.17 13.69 -3.51
C PRO A 148 -7.81 12.52 -2.74
N THR A 149 -9.01 12.70 -2.19
CA THR A 149 -9.68 11.69 -1.35
C THR A 149 -9.71 10.31 -2.00
N VAL A 150 -10.12 10.24 -3.26
CA VAL A 150 -10.18 8.98 -4.03
C VAL A 150 -8.80 8.34 -4.18
N GLY A 151 -7.76 9.15 -4.44
CA GLY A 151 -6.37 8.67 -4.51
C GLY A 151 -5.91 8.07 -3.18
N SER A 152 -6.21 8.71 -2.05
CA SER A 152 -5.90 8.19 -0.72
C SER A 152 -6.64 6.87 -0.42
N VAL A 153 -7.91 6.76 -0.82
CA VAL A 153 -8.71 5.54 -0.65
C VAL A 153 -8.08 4.37 -1.41
N ILE A 154 -7.79 4.54 -2.70
CA ILE A 154 -7.21 3.48 -3.53
C ILE A 154 -5.82 3.10 -3.04
N LEU A 155 -4.98 4.09 -2.70
CA LEU A 155 -3.64 3.87 -2.19
C LEU A 155 -3.67 3.03 -0.90
N ALA A 156 -4.53 3.39 0.07
CA ALA A 156 -4.64 2.68 1.34
C ALA A 156 -5.35 1.32 1.22
N ALA A 157 -6.43 1.25 0.43
CA ALA A 157 -7.24 0.04 0.34
C ALA A 157 -6.51 -1.10 -0.40
N VAL A 158 -5.84 -0.81 -1.50
CA VAL A 158 -5.34 -1.83 -2.43
C VAL A 158 -3.83 -1.77 -2.64
N LEU A 159 -3.25 -0.59 -2.95
CA LEU A 159 -1.86 -0.50 -3.40
C LEU A 159 -0.85 -1.04 -2.38
N LEU A 160 -1.09 -0.85 -1.08
CA LEU A 160 -0.22 -1.40 -0.03
C LEU A 160 -0.21 -2.92 -0.03
N LYS A 161 -1.36 -3.55 -0.38
CA LYS A 161 -1.53 -5.01 -0.39
C LYS A 161 -0.84 -5.69 -1.56
N LEU A 162 -0.52 -4.96 -2.62
CA LEU A 162 0.30 -5.50 -3.71
C LEU A 162 1.68 -5.95 -3.20
N GLY A 163 2.28 -5.22 -2.26
CA GLY A 163 3.56 -5.59 -1.66
C GLY A 163 3.45 -6.80 -0.73
N THR A 164 2.46 -6.82 0.17
CA THR A 164 2.24 -7.98 1.05
C THR A 164 1.82 -9.23 0.29
N TYR A 165 1.02 -9.09 -0.77
CA TYR A 165 0.71 -10.17 -1.68
C TYR A 165 1.98 -10.72 -2.35
N GLY A 166 2.90 -9.84 -2.79
CA GLY A 166 4.18 -10.22 -3.34
C GLY A 166 5.02 -11.07 -2.37
N PHE A 167 5.02 -10.77 -1.08
CA PHE A 167 5.67 -11.62 -0.07
C PHE A 167 5.03 -13.01 0.00
N VAL A 168 3.70 -13.07 0.15
CA VAL A 168 2.97 -14.33 0.36
C VAL A 168 2.95 -15.19 -0.90
N ARG A 169 2.79 -14.57 -2.08
CA ARG A 169 2.62 -15.29 -3.34
C ARG A 169 3.92 -15.62 -4.07
N ILE A 170 4.94 -14.77 -3.92
CA ILE A 170 6.17 -14.83 -4.74
C ILE A 170 7.39 -15.09 -3.85
N ALA A 171 7.77 -14.16 -2.97
CA ALA A 171 9.05 -14.23 -2.29
C ALA A 171 9.20 -15.49 -1.41
N ILE A 172 8.20 -15.78 -0.58
CA ILE A 172 8.22 -16.92 0.34
C ILE A 172 8.13 -18.27 -0.39
N PRO A 173 7.17 -18.49 -1.31
CA PRO A 173 7.07 -19.77 -1.99
C PRO A 173 8.23 -20.09 -2.93
N LEU A 174 8.80 -19.07 -3.60
CA LEU A 174 9.91 -19.28 -4.52
C LEU A 174 11.25 -19.50 -3.80
N LEU A 175 11.45 -18.90 -2.63
CA LEU A 175 12.72 -18.91 -1.90
C LEU A 175 12.50 -19.25 -0.41
N PRO A 176 12.00 -20.46 -0.09
CA PRO A 176 11.63 -20.80 1.29
C PRO A 176 12.83 -20.78 2.26
N ASP A 177 14.01 -21.22 1.84
CA ASP A 177 15.22 -21.21 2.68
C ASP A 177 15.66 -19.79 3.02
N ALA A 178 15.63 -18.90 2.03
CA ALA A 178 15.92 -17.49 2.25
C ALA A 178 14.84 -16.82 3.12
N ALA A 179 13.57 -17.21 2.96
CA ALA A 179 12.48 -16.70 3.77
C ALA A 179 12.68 -17.00 5.27
N VAL A 180 13.14 -18.20 5.62
CA VAL A 180 13.46 -18.58 7.01
C VAL A 180 14.55 -17.69 7.59
N GLU A 181 15.61 -17.41 6.83
CA GLU A 181 16.71 -16.54 7.28
C GLU A 181 16.28 -15.06 7.43
N TRP A 182 15.41 -14.57 6.54
CA TRP A 182 14.92 -13.20 6.58
C TRP A 182 13.77 -12.99 7.56
N ALA A 183 13.06 -14.05 7.98
CA ALA A 183 11.89 -13.97 8.85
C ALA A 183 12.14 -13.20 10.15
N PRO A 184 13.23 -13.43 10.91
CA PRO A 184 13.50 -12.67 12.14
C PRO A 184 13.70 -11.17 11.87
N TRP A 185 14.34 -10.80 10.77
CA TRP A 185 14.56 -9.41 10.38
C TRP A 185 13.26 -8.73 9.95
N ILE A 186 12.44 -9.45 9.17
CA ILE A 186 11.10 -8.96 8.79
C ILE A 186 10.26 -8.75 10.05
N GLY A 187 10.26 -9.70 10.98
CA GLY A 187 9.55 -9.59 12.26
C GLY A 187 10.04 -8.43 13.12
N LEU A 188 11.35 -8.24 13.22
CA LEU A 188 11.95 -7.11 13.95
C LEU A 188 11.52 -5.76 13.35
N LEU A 189 11.66 -5.59 12.04
CA LEU A 189 11.26 -4.35 11.36
C LEU A 189 9.75 -4.11 11.44
N ALA A 190 8.95 -5.18 11.42
CA ALA A 190 7.51 -5.12 11.61
C ALA A 190 7.14 -4.58 13.01
N VAL A 191 7.76 -5.12 14.07
CA VAL A 191 7.56 -4.64 15.46
C VAL A 191 7.98 -3.18 15.62
N ILE A 192 9.13 -2.80 15.07
CA ILE A 192 9.57 -1.40 15.08
C ILE A 192 8.55 -0.53 14.36
N GLY A 193 8.04 -0.96 13.21
CA GLY A 193 7.02 -0.26 12.44
C GLY A 193 5.70 -0.08 13.20
N ILE A 194 5.27 -1.09 13.95
CA ILE A 194 4.08 -1.03 14.82
C ILE A 194 4.26 0.06 15.88
N ILE A 195 5.33 -0.02 16.66
CA ILE A 195 5.59 0.90 17.77
C ILE A 195 5.79 2.32 17.26
N TYR A 196 6.68 2.49 16.28
CA TYR A 196 6.97 3.78 15.68
C TYR A 196 5.74 4.41 15.03
N GLY A 197 4.98 3.65 14.23
CA GLY A 197 3.78 4.14 13.59
C GLY A 197 2.72 4.59 14.59
N ALA A 198 2.53 3.83 15.69
CA ALA A 198 1.61 4.20 16.75
C ALA A 198 2.00 5.52 17.46
N PHE A 199 3.26 5.68 17.82
CA PHE A 199 3.74 6.94 18.40
C PHE A 199 3.63 8.12 17.43
N CYS A 200 3.90 7.89 16.15
CA CYS A 200 3.71 8.92 15.13
C CYS A 200 2.25 9.35 15.00
N CYS A 201 1.28 8.43 15.16
CA CYS A 201 -0.15 8.78 15.15
C CYS A 201 -0.49 9.77 16.27
N LEU A 202 0.02 9.54 17.49
CA LEU A 202 -0.24 10.41 18.65
C LEU A 202 0.29 11.84 18.44
N ALA A 203 1.32 12.01 17.64
CA ALA A 203 1.94 13.30 17.35
C ALA A 203 1.28 14.07 16.19
N GLN A 204 0.29 13.50 15.49
CA GLN A 204 -0.28 14.13 14.31
C GLN A 204 -1.36 15.17 14.68
N THR A 205 -1.37 16.25 13.92
CA THR A 205 -2.39 17.32 13.99
C THR A 205 -3.34 17.30 12.79
N ASP A 206 -2.97 16.62 11.72
CA ASP A 206 -3.77 16.43 10.49
C ASP A 206 -4.39 15.04 10.46
N MET A 207 -5.69 14.97 10.21
CA MET A 207 -6.46 13.71 10.23
C MET A 207 -6.01 12.73 9.15
N LYS A 208 -5.75 13.17 7.92
CA LYS A 208 -5.26 12.27 6.86
C LYS A 208 -3.88 11.71 7.20
N ARG A 209 -3.02 12.53 7.77
CA ARG A 209 -1.67 12.12 8.18
C ARG A 209 -1.71 11.12 9.34
N LEU A 210 -2.64 11.30 10.28
CA LEU A 210 -2.90 10.34 11.36
C LEU A 210 -3.30 8.97 10.78
N ILE A 211 -4.29 8.94 9.87
CA ILE A 211 -4.74 7.71 9.21
C ILE A 211 -3.59 7.06 8.43
N ALA A 212 -2.74 7.84 7.77
CA ALA A 212 -1.60 7.31 7.04
C ALA A 212 -0.56 6.64 7.97
N PHE A 213 -0.23 7.24 9.11
CA PHE A 213 0.67 6.60 10.08
C PHE A 213 0.04 5.38 10.76
N SER A 214 -1.27 5.38 10.98
CA SER A 214 -1.97 4.16 11.44
C SER A 214 -1.81 3.02 10.45
N SER A 215 -1.79 3.29 9.14
CA SER A 215 -1.52 2.29 8.12
C SER A 215 -0.11 1.70 8.25
N VAL A 216 0.91 2.50 8.58
CA VAL A 216 2.27 1.99 8.84
C VAL A 216 2.25 0.97 9.99
N ALA A 217 1.58 1.30 11.10
CA ALA A 217 1.46 0.40 12.24
C ALA A 217 0.67 -0.88 11.89
N HIS A 218 -0.48 -0.76 11.23
CA HIS A 218 -1.31 -1.91 10.86
C HIS A 218 -0.65 -2.83 9.83
N MET A 219 0.06 -2.26 8.85
CA MET A 219 0.85 -3.06 7.92
C MET A 219 2.03 -3.75 8.61
N GLY A 220 2.54 -3.18 9.71
CA GLY A 220 3.47 -3.86 10.59
C GLY A 220 2.89 -5.15 11.18
N PHE A 221 1.63 -5.16 11.67
CA PHE A 221 0.96 -6.39 12.13
C PHE A 221 0.83 -7.43 11.02
N VAL A 222 0.49 -7.00 9.80
CA VAL A 222 0.43 -7.90 8.64
C VAL A 222 1.79 -8.53 8.37
N MET A 223 2.86 -7.74 8.35
CA MET A 223 4.21 -8.23 8.11
C MET A 223 4.72 -9.12 9.26
N LEU A 224 4.32 -8.85 10.50
CA LEU A 224 4.63 -9.71 11.64
C LEU A 224 3.95 -11.08 11.47
N GLY A 225 2.69 -11.12 11.04
CA GLY A 225 2.00 -12.37 10.71
C GLY A 225 2.71 -13.14 9.59
N ILE A 226 3.13 -12.46 8.51
CA ILE A 226 3.88 -13.06 7.40
C ILE A 226 5.23 -13.62 7.87
N SER A 227 5.93 -12.91 8.75
CA SER A 227 7.25 -13.34 9.27
C SER A 227 7.24 -14.61 10.11
N THR A 228 6.07 -15.05 10.60
CA THR A 228 5.97 -16.29 11.33
C THR A 228 6.17 -17.54 10.46
N LEU A 229 5.98 -17.41 9.16
CA LEU A 229 6.02 -18.50 8.16
C LEU A 229 5.10 -19.68 8.51
N THR A 230 4.07 -19.45 9.33
CA THR A 230 3.07 -20.45 9.71
C THR A 230 1.77 -20.21 8.99
N ASP A 231 0.99 -21.26 8.72
CA ASP A 231 -0.32 -21.13 8.08
C ASP A 231 -1.24 -20.21 8.88
N PHE A 232 -1.20 -20.29 10.21
CA PHE A 232 -1.99 -19.43 11.08
C PHE A 232 -1.59 -17.95 10.94
N GLY A 233 -0.29 -17.66 10.94
CA GLY A 233 0.21 -16.29 10.79
C GLY A 233 -0.06 -15.72 9.42
N ILE A 234 0.13 -16.50 8.35
CA ILE A 234 -0.17 -16.09 6.97
C ILE A 234 -1.67 -15.83 6.79
N ASN A 235 -2.54 -16.70 7.28
CA ASN A 235 -3.99 -16.51 7.23
C ASN A 235 -4.44 -15.27 8.02
N ALA A 236 -3.86 -15.05 9.21
CA ALA A 236 -4.10 -13.83 9.99
C ALA A 236 -3.64 -12.56 9.24
N ALA A 237 -2.49 -12.63 8.56
CA ALA A 237 -1.98 -11.53 7.73
C ALA A 237 -2.92 -11.24 6.55
N ILE A 238 -3.41 -12.26 5.84
CA ILE A 238 -4.35 -12.10 4.73
C ILE A 238 -5.65 -11.46 5.23
N MET A 239 -6.20 -11.93 6.35
CA MET A 239 -7.38 -11.31 6.96
C MET A 239 -7.09 -9.85 7.36
N GLY A 240 -5.91 -9.59 7.92
CA GLY A 240 -5.44 -8.25 8.25
C GLY A 240 -5.36 -7.33 7.02
N MET A 241 -4.88 -7.83 5.88
CA MET A 241 -4.86 -7.07 4.61
C MET A 241 -6.26 -6.66 4.17
N VAL A 242 -7.23 -7.58 4.19
CA VAL A 242 -8.61 -7.31 3.80
C VAL A 242 -9.26 -6.31 4.77
N ALA A 243 -9.17 -6.58 6.06
CA ALA A 243 -9.73 -5.72 7.11
C ALA A 243 -9.17 -4.29 7.04
N HIS A 244 -7.83 -4.15 6.97
CA HIS A 244 -7.18 -2.86 6.83
C HIS A 244 -7.63 -2.14 5.54
N GLY A 245 -7.78 -2.85 4.42
CA GLY A 245 -8.25 -2.27 3.17
C GLY A 245 -9.61 -1.60 3.31
N LEU A 246 -10.57 -2.30 3.88
CA LEU A 246 -11.94 -1.81 4.08
C LEU A 246 -11.99 -0.67 5.10
N ILE A 247 -11.37 -0.87 6.28
CA ILE A 247 -11.39 0.11 7.37
C ILE A 247 -10.71 1.41 6.95
N THR A 248 -9.50 1.33 6.39
CA THR A 248 -8.72 2.52 6.05
C THR A 248 -9.31 3.24 4.84
N GLY A 249 -9.84 2.50 3.87
CA GLY A 249 -10.61 3.08 2.77
C GLY A 249 -11.78 3.92 3.27
N MET A 250 -12.58 3.37 4.20
CA MET A 250 -13.69 4.08 4.83
C MET A 250 -13.23 5.31 5.62
N LEU A 251 -12.15 5.20 6.39
CA LEU A 251 -11.60 6.32 7.15
C LEU A 251 -11.17 7.48 6.24
N PHE A 252 -10.55 7.19 5.09
CA PHE A 252 -10.20 8.23 4.12
C PHE A 252 -11.43 8.85 3.44
N PHE A 253 -12.49 8.08 3.19
CA PHE A 253 -13.76 8.65 2.71
C PHE A 253 -14.38 9.60 3.74
N LEU A 254 -14.40 9.20 5.02
CA LEU A 254 -14.91 10.04 6.09
C LEU A 254 -14.07 11.31 6.25
N ALA A 255 -12.75 11.21 6.25
CA ALA A 255 -11.85 12.36 6.28
C ALA A 255 -12.06 13.30 5.08
N GLY A 256 -12.27 12.73 3.89
CA GLY A 256 -12.62 13.50 2.70
C GLY A 256 -13.94 14.25 2.82
N SER A 257 -14.98 13.59 3.33
CA SER A 257 -16.30 14.20 3.57
C SER A 257 -16.22 15.33 4.59
N MET A 258 -15.40 15.16 5.65
CA MET A 258 -15.15 16.22 6.62
C MET A 258 -14.42 17.41 6.00
N LYS A 259 -13.41 17.16 5.17
CA LYS A 259 -12.70 18.21 4.44
C LYS A 259 -13.62 19.02 3.54
N GLU A 260 -14.56 18.38 2.85
CA GLU A 260 -15.54 19.08 1.99
C GLU A 260 -16.51 19.95 2.78
N ARG A 261 -16.92 19.50 3.97
CA ARG A 261 -17.89 20.21 4.81
C ARG A 261 -17.25 21.35 5.61
N TYR A 262 -16.10 21.09 6.24
CA TYR A 262 -15.46 22.00 7.20
C TYR A 262 -14.25 22.73 6.62
N HIS A 263 -13.82 22.40 5.40
CA HIS A 263 -12.67 22.97 4.70
C HIS A 263 -11.34 22.87 5.47
N THR A 264 -11.26 21.97 6.45
CA THR A 264 -10.06 21.70 7.26
C THR A 264 -9.93 20.21 7.58
N LEU A 265 -8.70 19.76 7.83
CA LEU A 265 -8.38 18.43 8.38
C LEU A 265 -7.62 18.55 9.71
N GLU A 266 -7.43 19.78 10.20
CA GLU A 266 -6.77 20.04 11.47
C GLU A 266 -7.64 19.55 12.62
N ILE A 267 -7.16 18.55 13.37
CA ILE A 267 -7.92 17.84 14.41
C ILE A 267 -8.45 18.81 15.49
N LYS A 268 -7.65 19.81 15.87
CA LYS A 268 -8.03 20.81 16.87
C LYS A 268 -9.25 21.65 16.48
N ARG A 269 -9.48 21.82 15.15
CA ARG A 269 -10.62 22.59 14.61
C ARG A 269 -11.86 21.73 14.37
N LEU A 270 -11.75 20.42 14.53
CA LEU A 270 -12.82 19.46 14.29
C LEU A 270 -13.48 18.96 15.59
N GLY A 271 -13.43 19.72 16.68
CA GLY A 271 -14.06 19.40 17.93
C GLY A 271 -15.59 19.42 17.87
N GLY A 272 -16.26 18.60 18.69
CA GLY A 272 -17.73 18.61 18.83
C GLY A 272 -18.53 17.95 17.71
N LEU A 273 -17.89 17.29 16.75
CA LEU A 273 -18.54 16.63 15.61
C LEU A 273 -19.48 15.49 16.02
N LEU A 274 -19.20 14.84 17.13
CA LEU A 274 -19.99 13.71 17.63
C LEU A 274 -21.47 14.09 17.86
N VAL A 275 -21.72 15.31 18.35
CA VAL A 275 -23.06 15.82 18.60
C VAL A 275 -23.83 16.10 17.31
N GLN A 276 -23.12 16.38 16.22
CA GLN A 276 -23.71 16.70 14.91
C GLN A 276 -23.77 15.47 13.96
N ALA A 277 -23.15 14.36 14.35
CA ALA A 277 -23.13 13.17 13.52
C ALA A 277 -24.46 12.40 13.66
N VAL A 278 -25.22 12.30 12.57
CA VAL A 278 -26.50 11.60 12.51
C VAL A 278 -26.40 10.15 13.02
N SER A 279 -25.30 9.46 12.71
CA SER A 279 -25.06 8.09 13.19
C SER A 279 -25.01 8.00 14.72
N TYR A 280 -24.46 9.00 15.42
CA TYR A 280 -24.39 9.03 16.87
C TYR A 280 -25.79 9.21 17.47
N THR A 281 -26.59 10.11 16.95
CA THR A 281 -27.98 10.30 17.40
C THR A 281 -28.83 9.05 17.23
N HIS A 282 -28.65 8.29 16.14
CA HIS A 282 -29.36 7.03 15.94
C HIS A 282 -28.88 5.88 16.84
N LEU A 283 -27.59 5.83 17.18
CA LEU A 283 -27.03 4.80 18.07
C LEU A 283 -27.35 5.06 19.55
N THR A 284 -27.59 6.32 19.96
CA THR A 284 -27.85 6.67 21.37
C THR A 284 -29.34 6.80 21.72
N LEU A 285 -30.22 6.90 20.72
CA LEU A 285 -31.67 6.98 20.95
C LEU A 285 -32.31 5.78 21.69
N PRO A 286 -31.86 4.52 21.52
CA PRO A 286 -32.42 3.38 22.22
C PRO A 286 -32.05 3.28 23.71
N THR A 287 -31.10 4.04 24.20
CA THR A 287 -30.60 3.93 25.58
C THR A 287 -31.21 4.90 26.57
N LYS A 288 -32.21 5.69 26.16
CA LYS A 288 -33.03 6.56 27.02
C LYS A 288 -34.45 6.05 27.11
N ALA A 289 -34.63 4.80 27.48
CA ALA A 289 -35.87 4.25 27.95
C ALA A 289 -35.78 3.96 29.44
#